data_4993669217a7b7c5566e6b01dde5ac8d
#
_entry.id   4993669217a7b7c5566e6b01dde5ac8d
#
_cell.length_a   1.000
_cell.length_b   1.000
_cell.length_c   1.000
_cell.angle_alpha   90.00
_cell.angle_beta   90.00
_cell.angle_gamma   90.00
#
_symmetry.space_group_name_H-M   'P 1'
#
loop_
_entity.id
_entity.type
_entity.pdbx_description
1 polymer ?
#
loop_
_entity_poly.entity_id
_entity_poly.type
_entity_poly.pdbx_seq_one_letter_code
_entity_poly.pdbx_strand_id
1 'polypeptide(L)'
;AVQAARAYVTHPRFIEAHRLSPYPFRGTDVSVVLDVMIHDLDLVLALVRSAPVQIDALGVAVLSPSEDIANVRLRFASGCVANLTASRISDESIRRIRLFQEDCYLSIDYKHQTVELARKAGRAIRRQTLAVTPRHPLDDELTAFLHAVRTHRPPRVSGEEARAALALALKIERVMRHVRYGR
;
A
#
# COMPACT_ATOMS: atom_id res chain seq x y z
N ALA A 1 11.36 -6.77 -2.77
CA ALA A 1 11.44 -5.30 -2.94
C ALA A 1 11.16 -4.57 -1.62
N VAL A 2 9.99 -4.75 -0.97
CA VAL A 2 9.64 -4.06 0.29
C VAL A 2 10.68 -4.32 1.40
N GLN A 3 11.17 -5.55 1.52
CA GLN A 3 12.19 -5.90 2.52
C GLN A 3 13.52 -5.16 2.28
N ALA A 4 13.97 -5.07 1.02
CA ALA A 4 15.18 -4.34 0.66
C ALA A 4 15.04 -2.84 0.99
N ALA A 5 13.86 -2.27 0.80
CA ALA A 5 13.58 -0.88 1.13
C ALA A 5 13.46 -0.61 2.63
N ARG A 6 12.98 -1.60 3.43
CA ARG A 6 12.63 -1.42 4.85
C ARG A 6 13.78 -0.89 5.72
N ALA A 7 15.01 -1.27 5.40
CA ALA A 7 16.20 -0.79 6.12
C ALA A 7 16.46 0.72 5.94
N TYR A 8 15.86 1.33 4.92
CA TYR A 8 16.01 2.75 4.60
C TYR A 8 14.79 3.58 5.01
N VAL A 9 13.71 2.94 5.49
CA VAL A 9 12.51 3.65 5.96
C VAL A 9 12.65 3.94 7.45
N THR A 10 12.78 5.21 7.78
CA THR A 10 12.94 5.71 9.16
C THR A 10 11.72 6.51 9.60
N HIS A 11 11.50 7.68 9.02
CA HIS A 11 10.42 8.59 9.37
C HIS A 11 9.75 9.13 8.11
N PRO A 12 8.88 8.34 7.45
CA PRO A 12 8.21 8.79 6.25
C PRO A 12 7.32 9.99 6.55
N ARG A 13 7.48 11.07 5.76
CA ARG A 13 6.69 12.30 5.86
C ARG A 13 5.53 12.29 4.88
N PHE A 14 5.77 11.71 3.71
CA PHE A 14 4.76 11.56 2.68
C PHE A 14 4.92 10.24 1.95
N ILE A 15 3.80 9.60 1.65
CA ILE A 15 3.71 8.34 0.90
C ILE A 15 2.71 8.50 -0.23
N GLU A 16 3.07 8.00 -1.41
CA GLU A 16 2.16 7.81 -2.53
C GLU A 16 2.13 6.34 -2.92
N ALA A 17 0.95 5.76 -3.00
CA ALA A 17 0.75 4.40 -3.46
C ALA A 17 -0.21 4.37 -4.64
N HIS A 18 0.18 3.68 -5.71
CA HIS A 18 -0.65 3.47 -6.89
C HIS A 18 -0.72 1.97 -7.19
N ARG A 19 -1.95 1.46 -7.22
CA ARG A 19 -2.25 0.09 -7.62
C ARG A 19 -3.36 0.13 -8.67
N LEU A 20 -2.94 0.08 -9.92
CA LEU A 20 -3.80 0.20 -11.09
C LEU A 20 -3.75 -1.12 -11.86
N SER A 21 -4.90 -1.55 -12.38
CA SER A 21 -5.00 -2.73 -13.24
C SER A 21 -6.14 -2.59 -14.25
N PRO A 22 -6.09 -3.31 -15.36
CA PRO A 22 -7.24 -3.54 -16.21
C PRO A 22 -8.37 -4.25 -15.48
N TYR A 23 -9.58 -4.15 -16.01
CA TYR A 23 -10.79 -4.75 -15.44
C TYR A 23 -10.70 -6.29 -15.40
N PRO A 24 -10.86 -6.92 -14.23
CA PRO A 24 -10.57 -8.35 -14.07
C PRO A 24 -11.72 -9.28 -14.44
N PHE A 25 -12.92 -8.78 -14.74
CA PHE A 25 -14.17 -9.54 -14.97
C PHE A 25 -14.56 -10.53 -13.84
N ARG A 26 -13.94 -10.44 -12.67
CA ARG A 26 -14.21 -11.26 -11.47
C ARG A 26 -13.89 -10.48 -10.20
N GLY A 27 -14.51 -10.87 -9.07
CA GLY A 27 -14.29 -10.19 -7.78
C GLY A 27 -14.80 -8.74 -7.77
N THR A 28 -15.81 -8.43 -8.58
CA THR A 28 -16.36 -7.07 -8.74
C THR A 28 -17.57 -6.81 -7.84
N ASP A 29 -17.93 -7.77 -7.01
CA ASP A 29 -18.99 -7.72 -5.99
C ASP A 29 -18.56 -6.93 -4.75
N VAL A 30 -17.25 -6.73 -4.54
CA VAL A 30 -16.69 -5.90 -3.48
C VAL A 30 -16.00 -4.66 -4.06
N SER A 31 -15.85 -3.62 -3.24
CA SER A 31 -15.16 -2.38 -3.65
C SER A 31 -13.68 -2.60 -3.94
N VAL A 32 -13.10 -1.76 -4.79
CA VAL A 32 -11.66 -1.74 -5.07
C VAL A 32 -10.82 -1.49 -3.81
N VAL A 33 -11.42 -0.93 -2.75
CA VAL A 33 -10.73 -0.74 -1.47
C VAL A 33 -10.49 -2.07 -0.77
N LEU A 34 -11.51 -2.93 -0.71
CA LEU A 34 -11.42 -4.25 -0.07
C LEU A 34 -10.66 -5.28 -0.92
N ASP A 35 -10.80 -5.22 -2.26
CA ASP A 35 -10.14 -6.17 -3.16
C ASP A 35 -8.68 -5.81 -3.44
N VAL A 36 -8.40 -4.53 -3.68
CA VAL A 36 -7.11 -4.07 -4.24
C VAL A 36 -6.32 -3.18 -3.28
N MET A 37 -6.94 -2.12 -2.72
CA MET A 37 -6.24 -1.14 -1.89
C MET A 37 -5.80 -1.70 -0.55
N ILE A 38 -6.49 -2.69 -0.01
CA ILE A 38 -6.20 -3.28 1.31
C ILE A 38 -4.74 -3.74 1.43
N HIS A 39 -4.13 -4.22 0.35
CA HIS A 39 -2.72 -4.61 0.34
C HIS A 39 -1.78 -3.42 0.53
N ASP A 40 -2.12 -2.25 -0.02
CA ASP A 40 -1.32 -1.04 0.16
C ASP A 40 -1.58 -0.39 1.52
N LEU A 41 -2.80 -0.54 2.07
CA LEU A 41 -3.12 -0.13 3.44
C LEU A 41 -2.28 -0.90 4.46
N ASP A 42 -2.17 -2.22 4.31
CA ASP A 42 -1.32 -3.07 5.14
C ASP A 42 0.14 -2.61 5.10
N LEU A 43 0.69 -2.41 3.89
CA LEU A 43 2.06 -1.93 3.71
C LEU A 43 2.28 -0.54 4.34
N VAL A 44 1.35 0.39 4.14
CA VAL A 44 1.46 1.75 4.69
C VAL A 44 1.42 1.72 6.22
N LEU A 45 0.52 0.94 6.82
CA LEU A 45 0.47 0.76 8.27
C LEU A 45 1.80 0.19 8.81
N ALA A 46 2.36 -0.83 8.15
CA ALA A 46 3.61 -1.46 8.53
C ALA A 46 4.83 -0.53 8.37
N LEU A 47 4.81 0.41 7.42
CA LEU A 47 5.90 1.36 7.15
C LEU A 47 5.83 2.60 8.03
N VAL A 48 4.62 3.15 8.25
CA VAL A 48 4.42 4.38 9.06
C VAL A 48 4.45 4.09 10.56
N ARG A 49 3.99 2.93 11.00
CA ARG A 49 3.94 2.49 12.41
C ARG A 49 3.27 3.52 13.33
N SER A 50 2.21 4.13 12.86
CA SER A 50 1.43 5.14 13.59
C SER A 50 -0.05 4.96 13.25
N ALA A 51 -0.93 5.41 14.13
CA ALA A 51 -2.36 5.33 13.91
C ALA A 51 -2.83 6.39 12.89
N PRO A 52 -3.70 6.05 11.94
CA PRO A 52 -4.38 7.02 11.10
C PRO A 52 -5.40 7.81 11.95
N VAL A 53 -5.33 9.14 11.90
CA VAL A 53 -6.17 10.07 12.69
C VAL A 53 -7.19 10.81 11.82
N GLN A 54 -6.95 10.91 10.51
CA GLN A 54 -7.88 11.52 9.56
C GLN A 54 -7.91 10.71 8.27
N ILE A 55 -9.10 10.57 7.69
CA ILE A 55 -9.36 9.85 6.45
C ILE A 55 -10.20 10.76 5.55
N ASP A 56 -9.67 11.06 4.37
CA ASP A 56 -10.42 11.67 3.26
C ASP A 56 -10.46 10.64 2.13
N ALA A 57 -11.63 10.31 1.62
CA ALA A 57 -11.78 9.25 0.64
C ALA A 57 -12.89 9.52 -0.36
N LEU A 58 -12.63 9.21 -1.63
CA LEU A 58 -13.58 9.24 -2.72
C LEU A 58 -13.47 7.95 -3.51
N GLY A 59 -14.61 7.35 -3.84
CA GLY A 59 -14.72 6.19 -4.70
C GLY A 59 -15.77 6.39 -5.77
N VAL A 60 -15.55 5.80 -6.95
CA VAL A 60 -16.47 5.87 -8.09
C VAL A 60 -16.70 4.48 -8.65
N ALA A 61 -17.96 4.12 -8.78
CA ALA A 61 -18.43 2.93 -9.50
C ALA A 61 -18.61 3.32 -10.97
N VAL A 62 -17.92 2.67 -11.88
CA VAL A 62 -17.92 2.95 -13.33
C VAL A 62 -18.48 1.77 -14.11
N LEU A 63 -17.94 0.57 -13.91
CA LEU A 63 -18.33 -0.65 -14.61
C LEU A 63 -19.02 -1.66 -13.69
N SER A 64 -18.78 -1.59 -12.39
CA SER A 64 -19.32 -2.51 -11.38
C SER A 64 -20.38 -1.84 -10.50
N PRO A 65 -21.19 -2.60 -9.75
CA PRO A 65 -22.07 -2.06 -8.72
C PRO A 65 -21.33 -1.42 -7.54
N SER A 66 -20.09 -1.84 -7.28
CA SER A 66 -19.19 -1.30 -6.27
C SER A 66 -18.12 -0.38 -6.88
N GLU A 67 -17.37 0.34 -6.05
CA GLU A 67 -16.35 1.28 -6.52
C GLU A 67 -15.24 0.54 -7.30
N ASP A 68 -14.96 1.01 -8.52
CA ASP A 68 -13.91 0.50 -9.41
C ASP A 68 -12.62 1.30 -9.31
N ILE A 69 -12.72 2.55 -8.86
CA ILE A 69 -11.59 3.41 -8.53
C ILE A 69 -11.84 4.08 -7.18
N ALA A 70 -10.79 4.18 -6.38
CA ALA A 70 -10.80 4.92 -5.13
C ALA A 70 -9.50 5.72 -4.95
N ASN A 71 -9.65 6.94 -4.42
CA ASN A 71 -8.55 7.78 -3.96
C ASN A 71 -8.73 8.04 -2.47
N VAL A 72 -7.68 7.83 -1.70
CA VAL A 72 -7.70 7.93 -0.25
C VAL A 72 -6.50 8.73 0.23
N ARG A 73 -6.77 9.71 1.10
CA ARG A 73 -5.75 10.45 1.83
C ARG A 73 -5.84 10.14 3.31
N LEU A 74 -4.76 9.61 3.86
CA LEU A 74 -4.62 9.30 5.28
C LEU A 74 -3.66 10.29 5.94
N ARG A 75 -4.02 10.84 7.09
CA ARG A 75 -3.11 11.56 7.97
C ARG A 75 -2.87 10.71 9.21
N PHE A 76 -1.61 10.53 9.58
CA PHE A 76 -1.20 9.74 10.74
C PHE A 76 -0.84 10.63 11.94
N ALA A 77 -0.95 10.08 13.14
CA ALA A 77 -0.57 10.78 14.37
C ALA A 77 0.91 11.19 14.38
N SER A 78 1.79 10.47 13.67
CA SER A 78 3.19 10.85 13.45
C SER A 78 3.40 12.08 12.56
N GLY A 79 2.32 12.63 11.97
CA GLY A 79 2.38 13.71 10.99
C GLY A 79 2.62 13.23 9.54
N CYS A 80 2.86 11.94 9.32
CA CYS A 80 2.93 11.37 7.97
C CYS A 80 1.59 11.52 7.26
N VAL A 81 1.65 11.76 5.94
CA VAL A 81 0.47 11.75 5.06
C VAL A 81 0.68 10.68 4.00
N ALA A 82 -0.34 9.85 3.75
CA ALA A 82 -0.33 8.89 2.66
C ALA A 82 -1.48 9.15 1.69
N ASN A 83 -1.17 9.21 0.39
CA ASN A 83 -2.15 9.23 -0.68
C ASN A 83 -2.13 7.87 -1.38
N LEU A 84 -3.28 7.22 -1.45
CA LEU A 84 -3.42 5.91 -2.10
C LEU A 84 -4.44 6.02 -3.24
N THR A 85 -4.10 5.48 -4.39
CA THR A 85 -5.02 5.33 -5.51
C THR A 85 -5.05 3.86 -5.92
N ALA A 86 -6.23 3.27 -5.89
CA ALA A 86 -6.48 1.94 -6.42
C ALA A 86 -7.53 2.02 -7.54
N SER A 87 -7.28 1.34 -8.64
CA SER A 87 -8.20 1.25 -9.78
C SER A 87 -8.11 -0.13 -10.42
N ARG A 88 -9.27 -0.66 -10.79
CA ARG A 88 -9.41 -1.88 -11.58
C ARG A 88 -9.99 -1.62 -12.97
N ILE A 89 -9.94 -0.35 -13.43
CA ILE A 89 -10.45 0.10 -14.73
C ILE A 89 -9.40 0.93 -15.49
N SER A 90 -8.12 0.68 -15.23
CA SER A 90 -7.02 1.42 -15.86
C SER A 90 -6.42 0.61 -17.00
N ASP A 91 -5.99 1.27 -18.07
CA ASP A 91 -5.31 0.61 -19.18
C ASP A 91 -3.94 0.07 -18.79
N GLU A 92 -3.28 0.75 -17.83
CA GLU A 92 -1.97 0.38 -17.35
C GLU A 92 -2.04 -0.46 -16.07
N SER A 93 -1.10 -1.40 -15.94
CA SER A 93 -0.88 -2.15 -14.70
C SER A 93 0.30 -1.55 -13.93
N ILE A 94 -0.01 -0.84 -12.85
CA ILE A 94 0.98 -0.20 -11.96
C ILE A 94 0.81 -0.76 -10.55
N ARG A 95 1.94 -1.10 -9.91
CA ARG A 95 2.00 -1.49 -8.49
C ARG A 95 3.22 -0.82 -7.88
N ARG A 96 3.08 0.42 -7.44
CA ARG A 96 4.20 1.26 -6.98
C ARG A 96 3.86 1.99 -5.70
N ILE A 97 4.83 2.05 -4.78
CA ILE A 97 4.79 2.95 -3.63
C ILE A 97 6.03 3.84 -3.63
N ARG A 98 5.84 5.11 -3.32
CA ARG A 98 6.89 6.11 -3.17
C ARG A 98 6.87 6.67 -1.76
N LEU A 99 8.01 6.73 -1.11
CA LEU A 99 8.17 7.25 0.23
C LEU A 99 9.13 8.44 0.21
N PHE A 100 8.72 9.51 0.85
CA PHE A 100 9.49 10.74 0.98
C PHE A 100 9.79 10.97 2.46
N GLN A 101 11.07 11.12 2.78
CA GLN A 101 11.61 11.43 4.10
C GLN A 101 12.57 12.60 3.98
N GLU A 102 13.05 13.12 5.12
CA GLU A 102 13.94 14.29 5.11
C GLU A 102 15.29 14.00 4.42
N ASP A 103 15.78 12.74 4.54
CA ASP A 103 17.09 12.32 4.09
C ASP A 103 17.08 11.58 2.77
N CYS A 104 15.93 11.02 2.36
CA CYS A 104 15.86 10.24 1.12
C CYS A 104 14.45 10.11 0.53
N TYR A 105 14.43 9.76 -0.72
CA TYR A 105 13.27 9.32 -1.48
C TYR A 105 13.46 7.85 -1.87
N LEU A 106 12.42 7.06 -1.68
CA LEU A 106 12.36 5.65 -2.07
C LEU A 106 11.23 5.44 -3.06
N SER A 107 11.50 4.72 -4.14
CA SER A 107 10.48 4.22 -5.09
C SER A 107 10.55 2.71 -5.15
N ILE A 108 9.46 2.04 -4.82
CA ILE A 108 9.33 0.58 -4.82
C ILE A 108 8.31 0.21 -5.89
N ASP A 109 8.73 -0.51 -6.91
CA ASP A 109 7.86 -1.11 -7.91
C ASP A 109 7.70 -2.59 -7.61
N TYR A 110 6.49 -3.00 -7.21
CA TYR A 110 6.22 -4.40 -6.84
C TYR A 110 6.07 -5.30 -8.07
N LYS A 111 5.66 -4.72 -9.22
CA LYS A 111 5.46 -5.48 -10.44
C LYS A 111 6.79 -5.91 -11.03
N HIS A 112 7.75 -4.98 -11.10
CA HIS A 112 9.09 -5.23 -11.64
C HIS A 112 10.09 -5.63 -10.54
N GLN A 113 9.67 -5.62 -9.28
CA GLN A 113 10.49 -5.92 -8.10
C GLN A 113 11.77 -5.08 -8.03
N THR A 114 11.67 -3.79 -8.31
CA THR A 114 12.78 -2.83 -8.27
C THR A 114 12.62 -1.85 -7.12
N VAL A 115 13.73 -1.38 -6.58
CA VAL A 115 13.79 -0.35 -5.55
C VAL A 115 14.83 0.69 -5.92
N GLU A 116 14.39 1.92 -6.05
CA GLU A 116 15.25 3.07 -6.25
C GLU A 116 15.33 3.90 -4.97
N LEU A 117 16.55 4.23 -4.58
CA LEU A 117 16.88 5.12 -3.48
C LEU A 117 17.54 6.38 -4.03
N ALA A 118 17.00 7.56 -3.70
CA ALA A 118 17.64 8.82 -4.01
C ALA A 118 17.93 9.58 -2.71
N ARG A 119 19.16 10.08 -2.55
CA ARG A 119 19.64 10.86 -1.39
C ARG A 119 20.32 12.13 -1.82
N LYS A 120 20.23 13.14 -0.97
CA LYS A 120 20.99 14.38 -1.13
C LYS A 120 22.49 14.11 -0.90
N ALA A 121 23.33 14.55 -1.83
CA ALA A 121 24.79 14.49 -1.76
C ALA A 121 25.38 15.87 -2.08
N GLY A 122 25.52 16.72 -1.07
CA GLY A 122 25.87 18.12 -1.26
C GLY A 122 24.76 18.88 -2.03
N ARG A 123 25.11 19.41 -3.21
CA ARG A 123 24.19 20.07 -4.16
C ARG A 123 23.59 19.13 -5.20
N ALA A 124 23.92 17.84 -5.18
CA ALA A 124 23.46 16.84 -6.13
C ALA A 124 22.51 15.82 -5.47
N ILE A 125 21.80 15.05 -6.31
CA ILE A 125 21.02 13.89 -5.89
C ILE A 125 21.75 12.65 -6.34
N ARG A 126 22.15 11.80 -5.40
CA ARG A 126 22.68 10.46 -5.68
C ARG A 126 21.54 9.48 -5.77
N ARG A 127 21.43 8.77 -6.90
CA ARG A 127 20.48 7.69 -7.12
C ARG A 127 21.19 6.35 -7.08
N GLN A 128 20.51 5.36 -6.50
CA GLN A 128 21.00 3.99 -6.39
C GLN A 128 19.82 3.03 -6.55
N THR A 129 19.97 2.02 -7.41
CA THR A 129 19.08 0.88 -7.44
C THR A 129 19.55 -0.13 -6.41
N LEU A 130 18.66 -0.52 -5.48
CA LEU A 130 18.96 -1.52 -4.47
C LEU A 130 18.87 -2.92 -5.07
N ALA A 131 19.77 -3.80 -4.66
CA ALA A 131 19.71 -5.20 -5.05
C ALA A 131 18.46 -5.87 -4.49
N VAL A 132 17.65 -6.44 -5.36
CA VAL A 132 16.45 -7.22 -5.01
C VAL A 132 16.57 -8.58 -5.66
N THR A 133 16.48 -9.65 -4.86
CA THR A 133 16.33 -10.99 -5.40
C THR A 133 14.86 -11.20 -5.77
N PRO A 134 14.54 -11.36 -7.07
CA PRO A 134 13.17 -11.61 -7.48
C PRO A 134 12.63 -12.91 -6.86
N ARG A 135 11.42 -12.87 -6.35
CA ARG A 135 10.74 -14.03 -5.75
C ARG A 135 9.27 -14.01 -6.11
N HIS A 136 8.66 -15.18 -6.17
CA HIS A 136 7.23 -15.27 -6.34
C HIS A 136 6.54 -14.96 -5.00
N PRO A 137 5.67 -13.93 -4.90
CA PRO A 137 5.10 -13.50 -3.61
C PRO A 137 4.35 -14.59 -2.87
N LEU A 138 3.55 -15.41 -3.60
CA LEU A 138 2.78 -16.50 -3.00
C LEU A 138 3.68 -17.59 -2.42
N ASP A 139 4.79 -17.93 -3.10
CA ASP A 139 5.75 -18.93 -2.62
C ASP A 139 6.44 -18.45 -1.33
N ASP A 140 6.80 -17.15 -1.28
CA ASP A 140 7.38 -16.54 -0.09
C ASP A 140 6.39 -16.53 1.09
N GLU A 141 5.11 -16.25 0.82
CA GLU A 141 4.04 -16.26 1.83
C GLU A 141 3.83 -17.65 2.40
N LEU A 142 3.63 -18.65 1.54
CA LEU A 142 3.42 -20.05 1.94
C LEU A 142 4.65 -20.59 2.70
N THR A 143 5.85 -20.30 2.22
CA THR A 143 7.10 -20.73 2.88
C THR A 143 7.21 -20.11 4.27
N ALA A 144 6.93 -18.80 4.41
CA ALA A 144 6.98 -18.11 5.69
C ALA A 144 5.93 -18.65 6.67
N PHE A 145 4.73 -18.93 6.18
CA PHE A 145 3.64 -19.50 6.98
C PHE A 145 4.01 -20.92 7.48
N LEU A 146 4.44 -21.81 6.58
CA LEU A 146 4.87 -23.17 6.95
C LEU A 146 6.04 -23.16 7.93
N HIS A 147 6.99 -22.22 7.76
CA HIS A 147 8.09 -22.05 8.71
C HIS A 147 7.57 -21.65 10.10
N ALA A 148 6.66 -20.69 10.18
CA ALA A 148 6.06 -20.25 11.43
C ALA A 148 5.34 -21.40 12.16
N VAL A 149 4.54 -22.20 11.42
CA VAL A 149 3.85 -23.38 11.97
C VAL A 149 4.85 -24.41 12.51
N ARG A 150 5.86 -24.78 11.73
CA ARG A 150 6.88 -25.79 12.12
C ARG A 150 7.72 -25.37 13.31
N THR A 151 8.00 -24.08 13.45
CA THR A 151 8.88 -23.54 14.50
C THR A 151 8.12 -22.99 15.70
N HIS A 152 6.77 -23.04 15.67
CA HIS A 152 5.88 -22.42 16.68
C HIS A 152 6.20 -20.95 16.93
N ARG A 153 6.65 -20.22 15.89
CA ARG A 153 6.93 -18.77 15.94
C ARG A 153 5.77 -17.99 15.36
N PRO A 154 5.58 -16.73 15.81
CA PRO A 154 4.59 -15.85 15.19
C PRO A 154 4.82 -15.74 13.68
N PRO A 155 3.75 -15.69 12.86
CA PRO A 155 3.87 -15.46 11.43
C PRO A 155 4.43 -14.05 11.16
N ARG A 156 4.97 -13.86 9.95
CA ARG A 156 5.57 -12.57 9.54
C ARG A 156 4.55 -11.43 9.54
N VAL A 157 3.31 -11.73 9.17
CA VAL A 157 2.15 -10.83 9.28
C VAL A 157 1.19 -11.49 10.24
N SER A 158 0.87 -10.81 11.33
CA SER A 158 -0.03 -11.33 12.36
C SER A 158 -1.50 -11.14 12.00
N GLY A 159 -2.38 -11.88 12.68
CA GLY A 159 -3.83 -11.66 12.54
C GLY A 159 -4.27 -10.26 12.99
N GLU A 160 -3.58 -9.67 13.97
CA GLU A 160 -3.82 -8.31 14.43
C GLU A 160 -3.47 -7.26 13.37
N GLU A 161 -2.36 -7.43 12.66
CA GLU A 161 -1.96 -6.55 11.55
C GLU A 161 -2.97 -6.66 10.39
N ALA A 162 -3.34 -7.87 10.00
CA ALA A 162 -4.36 -8.09 8.96
C ALA A 162 -5.71 -7.49 9.37
N ARG A 163 -6.12 -7.66 10.64
CA ARG A 163 -7.34 -7.04 11.18
C ARG A 163 -7.27 -5.51 11.16
N ALA A 164 -6.12 -4.91 11.44
CA ALA A 164 -5.93 -3.46 11.40
C ALA A 164 -6.10 -2.91 9.97
N ALA A 165 -5.53 -3.59 8.96
CA ALA A 165 -5.70 -3.23 7.56
C ALA A 165 -7.17 -3.34 7.11
N LEU A 166 -7.86 -4.42 7.46
CA LEU A 166 -9.27 -4.60 7.16
C LEU A 166 -10.14 -3.55 7.87
N ALA A 167 -9.90 -3.26 9.15
CA ALA A 167 -10.63 -2.25 9.89
C ALA A 167 -10.47 -0.84 9.29
N LEU A 168 -9.27 -0.53 8.78
CA LEU A 168 -9.02 0.73 8.08
C LEU A 168 -9.76 0.76 6.73
N ALA A 169 -9.73 -0.32 5.96
CA ALA A 169 -10.47 -0.44 4.70
C ALA A 169 -11.99 -0.22 4.90
N LEU A 170 -12.57 -0.84 5.91
CA LEU A 170 -13.99 -0.66 6.25
C LEU A 170 -14.32 0.77 6.72
N LYS A 171 -13.40 1.46 7.41
CA LYS A 171 -13.57 2.88 7.74
C LYS A 171 -13.55 3.76 6.48
N ILE A 172 -12.64 3.48 5.55
CA ILE A 172 -12.56 4.18 4.26
C ILE A 172 -13.87 4.02 3.49
N GLU A 173 -14.41 2.82 3.40
CA GLU A 173 -15.71 2.60 2.76
C GLU A 173 -16.86 3.39 3.39
N ARG A 174 -16.86 3.51 4.71
CA ARG A 174 -17.89 4.34 5.42
C ARG A 174 -17.73 5.81 5.02
N VAL A 175 -16.51 6.35 4.96
CA VAL A 175 -16.25 7.73 4.53
C VAL A 175 -16.73 7.94 3.09
N MET A 176 -16.39 7.05 2.14
CA MET A 176 -16.83 7.13 0.75
C MET A 176 -18.35 7.13 0.62
N ARG A 177 -19.05 6.29 1.40
CA ARG A 177 -20.53 6.26 1.39
C ARG A 177 -21.14 7.59 1.85
N HIS A 178 -20.60 8.22 2.88
CA HIS A 178 -21.08 9.53 3.35
C HIS A 178 -20.89 10.61 2.29
N VAL A 179 -19.79 10.62 1.58
CA VAL A 179 -19.53 11.57 0.47
C VAL A 179 -20.49 11.32 -0.70
N ARG A 180 -20.77 10.06 -1.04
CA ARG A 180 -21.63 9.70 -2.18
C ARG A 180 -23.09 10.07 -1.96
N TYR A 181 -23.59 9.97 -0.74
CA TYR A 181 -25.02 10.18 -0.45
C TYR A 181 -25.34 11.54 0.19
N GLY A 182 -24.34 12.40 0.40
CA GLY A 182 -24.52 13.82 0.72
C GLY A 182 -25.40 14.11 1.96
N ARG A 183 -25.30 13.25 3.01
CA ARG A 183 -26.06 13.42 4.27
C ARG A 183 -25.15 13.24 5.47
#